data_bdd809951aedeba50aabe2a582b19e65
#
_entry.id   bdd809951aedeba50aabe2a582b19e65
#
_cell.length_a   1.000
_cell.length_b   1.000
_cell.length_c   1.000
_cell.angle_alpha   90.00
_cell.angle_beta   90.00
_cell.angle_gamma   90.00
#
_symmetry.space_group_name_H-M   'P 1'
#
loop_
_entity.id
_entity.type
_entity.pdbx_description
1 polymer ?
#
loop_
_entity_poly.entity_id
_entity_poly.type
_entity_poly.pdbx_seq_one_letter_code
_entity_poly.pdbx_strand_id
1 'polypeptide(L)'
;KEYSDVFIIVLAAAGLVFSHAVMSFALAFMALRFVLVDKSRFVACRKDVLLAMLAYFALFLAGMAWSGDMNEALKQLNKNLPFLIVPLYFFAIPLPNRKSLFQIAFCAIAFLIIASCIALIRLYFFDVEDIRSALPFGSHIRFALFVCTATGFLAIRIMERYKQASGKEIGICLGLIVYFIAYLVLSSSLTGIMLLLIVFMPVCLFVATKRMPKRIFSFAVLIFSFAVLIFSFAVSFFAYDYFVPKNGECKNGMIENGYCHQVNNETIRDSERAEMAVGLKKYLNIAPDSLFTDKDCKYAFTDIASRYFVCKGLERTAENWSRLSPSDLDNIRNGIPNPVYASGNPLKVRIYKTFFEFEAYRKWGKIKGSSLVQKIELWQKGSRIVEKGGRWLFGVGTGDLRQELNKSLKESNSQLADSGLMIHNQYLSIFITFGLVGCLVFLFFIIYPAYRTKLYKNAFYVYFLALVLVSMLSEDTLDNQQGIMFFCIMNSFFLSRNIETDKKTYLCSNEL
;
A
#
# COMPACT_ATOMS: atom_id res chain seq x y z
N LYS A 1 5.21 -7.10 35.56
CA LYS A 1 5.36 -8.00 34.38
C LYS A 1 4.34 -7.65 33.29
N GLU A 2 3.05 -7.53 33.59
CA GLU A 2 2.03 -7.17 32.57
C GLU A 2 2.24 -5.76 32.01
N TYR A 3 2.55 -4.77 32.82
CA TYR A 3 2.81 -3.39 32.38
C TYR A 3 3.99 -3.31 31.40
N SER A 4 5.04 -4.12 31.60
CA SER A 4 6.16 -4.15 30.65
C SER A 4 5.75 -4.73 29.29
N ASP A 5 4.90 -5.75 29.28
CA ASP A 5 4.42 -6.34 28.02
C ASP A 5 3.48 -5.37 27.29
N VAL A 6 2.61 -4.66 28.00
CA VAL A 6 1.78 -3.57 27.43
C VAL A 6 2.65 -2.48 26.84
N PHE A 7 3.67 -2.02 27.57
CA PHE A 7 4.59 -0.99 27.09
C PHE A 7 5.30 -1.41 25.79
N ILE A 8 5.83 -2.65 25.73
CA ILE A 8 6.52 -3.17 24.55
C ILE A 8 5.59 -3.20 23.33
N ILE A 9 4.33 -3.64 23.51
CA ILE A 9 3.35 -3.70 22.41
C ILE A 9 2.95 -2.29 21.95
N VAL A 10 2.74 -1.34 22.89
CA VAL A 10 2.46 0.06 22.57
C VAL A 10 3.65 0.72 21.86
N LEU A 11 4.87 0.45 22.33
CA LEU A 11 6.09 0.93 21.68
C LEU A 11 6.20 0.39 20.24
N ALA A 12 5.87 -0.90 20.03
CA ALA A 12 5.83 -1.48 18.68
C ALA A 12 4.77 -0.81 17.80
N ALA A 13 3.58 -0.51 18.35
CA ALA A 13 2.54 0.23 17.62
C ALA A 13 2.99 1.66 17.27
N ALA A 14 3.66 2.37 18.17
CA ALA A 14 4.25 3.67 17.89
C ALA A 14 5.34 3.57 16.80
N GLY A 15 6.21 2.56 16.89
CA GLY A 15 7.24 2.30 15.89
C GLY A 15 6.69 2.03 14.50
N LEU A 16 5.61 1.25 14.41
CA LEU A 16 4.92 0.97 13.14
C LEU A 16 4.43 2.26 12.46
N VAL A 17 3.99 3.25 13.25
CA VAL A 17 3.42 4.49 12.71
C VAL A 17 4.49 5.56 12.48
N PHE A 18 5.44 5.74 13.41
CA PHE A 18 6.29 6.93 13.45
C PHE A 18 7.76 6.68 13.15
N SER A 19 8.34 5.50 13.43
CA SER A 19 9.80 5.34 13.35
C SER A 19 10.28 3.91 13.26
N HIS A 20 11.09 3.63 12.24
CA HIS A 20 11.79 2.35 12.10
C HIS A 20 12.73 2.06 13.28
N ALA A 21 13.39 3.09 13.84
CA ALA A 21 14.26 2.94 15.00
C ALA A 21 13.47 2.47 16.24
N VAL A 22 12.34 3.13 16.53
CA VAL A 22 11.46 2.76 17.65
C VAL A 22 10.93 1.33 17.48
N MET A 23 10.61 0.93 16.25
CA MET A 23 10.19 -0.43 15.93
C MET A 23 11.29 -1.45 16.19
N SER A 24 12.54 -1.13 15.85
CA SER A 24 13.71 -1.99 16.11
C SER A 24 13.99 -2.13 17.61
N PHE A 25 13.85 -1.06 18.39
CA PHE A 25 13.91 -1.13 19.85
C PHE A 25 12.81 -2.00 20.46
N ALA A 26 11.58 -1.88 19.95
CA ALA A 26 10.48 -2.73 20.39
C ALA A 26 10.77 -4.22 20.12
N LEU A 27 11.34 -4.54 18.95
CA LEU A 27 11.76 -5.90 18.60
C LEU A 27 12.87 -6.41 19.54
N ALA A 28 13.86 -5.58 19.86
CA ALA A 28 14.93 -5.91 20.82
C ALA A 28 14.37 -6.17 22.22
N PHE A 29 13.42 -5.33 22.68
CA PHE A 29 12.72 -5.56 23.95
C PHE A 29 11.88 -6.84 23.95
N MET A 30 11.23 -7.19 22.85
CA MET A 30 10.52 -8.47 22.70
C MET A 30 11.48 -9.65 22.83
N ALA A 31 12.66 -9.59 22.18
CA ALA A 31 13.70 -10.62 22.29
C ALA A 31 14.22 -10.75 23.73
N LEU A 32 14.58 -9.63 24.36
CA LEU A 32 15.04 -9.61 25.75
C LEU A 32 13.98 -10.18 26.70
N ARG A 33 12.72 -9.75 26.51
CA ARG A 33 11.61 -10.23 27.35
C ARG A 33 11.36 -11.72 27.16
N PHE A 34 11.49 -12.27 25.95
CA PHE A 34 11.43 -13.70 25.69
C PHE A 34 12.51 -14.48 26.43
N VAL A 35 13.75 -13.95 26.49
CA VAL A 35 14.86 -14.59 27.22
C VAL A 35 14.59 -14.61 28.73
N LEU A 36 14.02 -13.54 29.28
CA LEU A 36 13.81 -13.33 30.72
C LEU A 36 12.49 -13.92 31.25
N VAL A 37 11.58 -14.38 30.39
CA VAL A 37 10.30 -14.94 30.83
C VAL A 37 10.47 -16.40 31.28
N ASP A 38 9.66 -16.81 32.26
CA ASP A 38 9.55 -18.22 32.61
C ASP A 38 8.93 -19.01 31.46
N LYS A 39 9.67 -20.01 30.97
CA LYS A 39 9.32 -20.82 29.79
C LYS A 39 8.32 -21.95 30.07
N SER A 40 7.83 -22.09 31.31
CA SER A 40 6.81 -23.08 31.67
C SER A 40 5.56 -23.01 30.78
N ARG A 41 5.15 -21.78 30.42
CA ARG A 41 4.03 -21.53 29.47
C ARG A 41 4.37 -21.89 28.04
N PHE A 42 5.61 -21.68 27.62
CA PHE A 42 6.09 -22.01 26.29
C PHE A 42 6.07 -23.53 26.04
N VAL A 43 6.40 -24.33 27.06
CA VAL A 43 6.31 -25.79 26.99
C VAL A 43 4.87 -26.28 26.79
N ALA A 44 3.91 -25.52 27.32
CA ALA A 44 2.49 -25.82 27.24
C ALA A 44 1.79 -25.24 25.99
N CYS A 45 2.51 -24.51 25.10
CA CYS A 45 1.93 -23.96 23.88
C CYS A 45 1.80 -25.04 22.78
N ARG A 46 1.00 -24.74 21.75
CA ARG A 46 0.88 -25.58 20.57
C ARG A 46 2.13 -25.47 19.72
N LYS A 47 3.08 -26.41 19.94
CA LYS A 47 4.36 -26.44 19.23
C LYS A 47 4.19 -26.55 17.71
N ASP A 48 3.17 -27.29 17.25
CA ASP A 48 2.83 -27.46 15.85
C ASP A 48 2.54 -26.10 15.17
N VAL A 49 1.76 -25.23 15.81
CA VAL A 49 1.42 -23.88 15.30
C VAL A 49 2.64 -22.97 15.29
N LEU A 50 3.42 -23.00 16.38
CA LEU A 50 4.64 -22.20 16.46
C LEU A 50 5.66 -22.61 15.41
N LEU A 51 5.89 -23.92 15.22
CA LEU A 51 6.80 -24.43 14.18
C LEU A 51 6.36 -24.00 12.78
N ALA A 52 5.05 -24.02 12.48
CA ALA A 52 4.53 -23.53 11.21
C ALA A 52 4.80 -22.03 11.01
N MET A 53 4.72 -21.21 12.08
CA MET A 53 5.08 -19.79 12.00
C MET A 53 6.58 -19.57 11.78
N LEU A 54 7.42 -20.38 12.41
CA LEU A 54 8.88 -20.30 12.28
C LEU A 54 9.38 -20.86 10.94
N ALA A 55 8.59 -21.70 10.25
CA ALA A 55 8.96 -22.30 8.97
C ALA A 55 9.27 -21.27 7.89
N TYR A 56 8.56 -20.13 7.91
CA TYR A 56 8.82 -19.05 6.93
C TYR A 56 10.17 -18.37 7.18
N PHE A 57 10.57 -18.15 8.43
CA PHE A 57 11.92 -17.66 8.74
C PHE A 57 13.00 -18.71 8.40
N ALA A 58 12.74 -19.99 8.68
CA ALA A 58 13.64 -21.07 8.33
C ALA A 58 13.88 -21.18 6.81
N LEU A 59 12.88 -20.79 5.99
CA LEU A 59 13.03 -20.72 4.53
C LEU A 59 14.10 -19.69 4.12
N PHE A 60 14.17 -18.52 4.78
CA PHE A 60 15.23 -17.53 4.52
C PHE A 60 16.61 -18.07 4.91
N LEU A 61 16.72 -18.81 6.03
CA LEU A 61 17.96 -19.47 6.41
C LEU A 61 18.38 -20.52 5.39
N ALA A 62 17.45 -21.39 4.98
CA ALA A 62 17.74 -22.42 4.00
C ALA A 62 18.15 -21.81 2.65
N GLY A 63 17.47 -20.75 2.21
CA GLY A 63 17.75 -20.05 0.95
C GLY A 63 19.14 -19.43 0.87
N MET A 64 19.82 -19.21 1.99
CA MET A 64 21.21 -18.78 2.00
C MET A 64 22.17 -19.84 1.43
N ALA A 65 21.81 -21.14 1.56
CA ALA A 65 22.69 -22.23 1.13
C ALA A 65 22.97 -22.26 -0.38
N TRP A 66 22.09 -21.66 -1.19
CA TRP A 66 22.26 -21.55 -2.65
C TRP A 66 22.26 -20.10 -3.16
N SER A 67 22.37 -19.13 -2.26
CA SER A 67 22.49 -17.72 -2.60
C SER A 67 23.92 -17.37 -3.02
N GLY A 68 24.07 -16.64 -4.11
CA GLY A 68 25.38 -16.14 -4.60
C GLY A 68 25.87 -14.91 -3.84
N ASP A 69 24.95 -14.04 -3.38
CA ASP A 69 25.26 -12.84 -2.59
C ASP A 69 24.97 -13.06 -1.10
N MET A 70 25.99 -13.51 -0.36
CA MET A 70 25.86 -13.77 1.08
C MET A 70 25.65 -12.49 1.89
N ASN A 71 26.21 -11.34 1.46
CA ASN A 71 26.05 -10.07 2.17
C ASN A 71 24.59 -9.60 2.09
N GLU A 72 23.98 -9.67 0.91
CA GLU A 72 22.57 -9.32 0.75
C GLU A 72 21.68 -10.35 1.46
N ALA A 73 22.02 -11.64 1.42
CA ALA A 73 21.31 -12.70 2.14
C ALA A 73 21.26 -12.44 3.66
N LEU A 74 22.37 -12.01 4.27
CA LEU A 74 22.42 -11.63 5.70
C LEU A 74 21.56 -10.40 6.00
N LYS A 75 21.55 -9.40 5.11
CA LYS A 75 20.64 -8.23 5.26
C LYS A 75 19.17 -8.65 5.20
N GLN A 76 18.81 -9.54 4.26
CA GLN A 76 17.46 -10.08 4.16
C GLN A 76 17.11 -10.89 5.41
N LEU A 77 18.01 -11.72 5.92
CA LEU A 77 17.79 -12.47 7.16
C LEU A 77 17.55 -11.54 8.35
N ASN A 78 18.37 -10.50 8.51
CA ASN A 78 18.21 -9.50 9.58
C ASN A 78 16.85 -8.77 9.47
N LYS A 79 16.46 -8.36 8.28
CA LYS A 79 15.15 -7.72 8.02
C LYS A 79 13.98 -8.63 8.42
N ASN A 80 14.13 -9.95 8.27
CA ASN A 80 13.10 -10.96 8.55
C ASN A 80 13.13 -11.50 10.00
N LEU A 81 14.01 -11.01 10.89
CA LEU A 81 14.04 -11.38 12.32
C LEU A 81 12.69 -11.30 13.04
N PRO A 82 11.77 -10.37 12.71
CA PRO A 82 10.45 -10.36 13.35
C PRO A 82 9.66 -11.66 13.17
N PHE A 83 9.85 -12.42 12.07
CA PHE A 83 9.22 -13.75 11.90
C PHE A 83 9.71 -14.78 12.90
N LEU A 84 10.88 -14.57 13.49
CA LEU A 84 11.42 -15.41 14.57
C LEU A 84 11.01 -14.87 15.95
N ILE A 85 11.34 -13.60 16.22
CA ILE A 85 11.27 -13.02 17.57
C ILE A 85 9.82 -12.81 18.02
N VAL A 86 8.96 -12.27 17.16
CA VAL A 86 7.59 -11.89 17.53
C VAL A 86 6.72 -13.11 17.89
N PRO A 87 6.71 -14.21 17.11
CA PRO A 87 6.00 -15.43 17.52
C PRO A 87 6.53 -15.99 18.83
N LEU A 88 7.85 -16.09 19.01
CA LEU A 88 8.46 -16.58 20.25
C LEU A 88 8.03 -15.74 21.47
N TYR A 89 8.01 -14.42 21.32
CA TYR A 89 7.55 -13.50 22.37
C TYR A 89 6.08 -13.74 22.73
N PHE A 90 5.16 -13.70 21.75
CA PHE A 90 3.72 -13.82 22.03
C PHE A 90 3.31 -15.20 22.57
N PHE A 91 4.03 -16.26 22.21
CA PHE A 91 3.77 -17.59 22.73
C PHE A 91 4.36 -17.83 24.12
N ALA A 92 5.32 -17.01 24.55
CA ALA A 92 5.96 -17.12 25.86
C ALA A 92 5.29 -16.26 26.95
N ILE A 93 4.72 -15.11 26.58
CA ILE A 93 4.11 -14.18 27.55
C ILE A 93 2.64 -14.52 27.82
N PRO A 94 2.12 -14.19 29.02
CA PRO A 94 0.69 -14.17 29.26
C PRO A 94 0.04 -13.05 28.43
N LEU A 95 -1.12 -13.33 27.86
CA LEU A 95 -1.85 -12.30 27.13
C LEU A 95 -2.29 -11.16 28.08
N PRO A 96 -2.21 -9.91 27.61
CA PRO A 96 -2.72 -8.77 28.35
C PRO A 96 -4.21 -8.95 28.70
N ASN A 97 -4.60 -8.50 29.88
CA ASN A 97 -5.99 -8.54 30.30
C ASN A 97 -6.87 -7.60 29.46
N ARG A 98 -8.18 -7.65 29.62
CA ARG A 98 -9.13 -6.87 28.82
C ARG A 98 -8.88 -5.36 28.90
N LYS A 99 -8.47 -4.84 30.08
CA LYS A 99 -8.16 -3.42 30.31
C LYS A 99 -6.91 -3.01 29.54
N SER A 100 -5.86 -3.81 29.64
CA SER A 100 -4.59 -3.61 28.93
C SER A 100 -4.77 -3.68 27.41
N LEU A 101 -5.59 -4.61 26.89
CA LEU A 101 -5.93 -4.67 25.46
C LEU A 101 -6.66 -3.42 24.99
N PHE A 102 -7.55 -2.87 25.82
CA PHE A 102 -8.22 -1.61 25.50
C PHE A 102 -7.22 -0.45 25.43
N GLN A 103 -6.28 -0.37 26.38
CA GLN A 103 -5.22 0.64 26.36
C GLN A 103 -4.35 0.54 25.12
N ILE A 104 -3.91 -0.66 24.73
CA ILE A 104 -3.13 -0.90 23.50
C ILE A 104 -3.90 -0.43 22.25
N ALA A 105 -5.18 -0.83 22.14
CA ALA A 105 -6.01 -0.44 21.02
C ALA A 105 -6.25 1.09 20.95
N PHE A 106 -6.47 1.72 22.12
CA PHE A 106 -6.62 3.16 22.25
C PHE A 106 -5.35 3.89 21.78
N CYS A 107 -4.17 3.49 22.27
CA CYS A 107 -2.90 4.07 21.84
C CYS A 107 -2.68 3.89 20.33
N ALA A 108 -2.94 2.70 19.78
CA ALA A 108 -2.78 2.44 18.36
C ALA A 108 -3.68 3.35 17.51
N ILE A 109 -4.96 3.51 17.88
CA ILE A 109 -5.89 4.42 17.19
C ILE A 109 -5.43 5.87 17.34
N ALA A 110 -5.00 6.30 18.52
CA ALA A 110 -4.48 7.65 18.74
C ALA A 110 -3.25 7.95 17.85
N PHE A 111 -2.32 7.01 17.73
CA PHE A 111 -1.16 7.15 16.84
C PHE A 111 -1.59 7.29 15.37
N LEU A 112 -2.58 6.53 14.92
CA LEU A 112 -3.10 6.67 13.55
C LEU A 112 -3.77 8.02 13.33
N ILE A 113 -4.54 8.53 14.29
CA ILE A 113 -5.16 9.87 14.21
C ILE A 113 -4.08 10.94 14.14
N ILE A 114 -3.08 10.92 15.03
CA ILE A 114 -2.01 11.90 15.06
C ILE A 114 -1.25 11.91 13.72
N ALA A 115 -0.85 10.73 13.23
CA ALA A 115 -0.11 10.64 11.97
C ALA A 115 -0.94 11.08 10.76
N SER A 116 -2.23 10.74 10.71
CA SER A 116 -3.13 11.16 9.63
C SER A 116 -3.40 12.67 9.67
N CYS A 117 -3.56 13.27 10.85
CA CYS A 117 -3.66 14.72 11.00
C CYS A 117 -2.40 15.43 10.50
N ILE A 118 -1.20 14.95 10.88
CA ILE A 118 0.07 15.50 10.41
C ILE A 118 0.16 15.40 8.88
N ALA A 119 -0.21 14.26 8.30
CA ALA A 119 -0.20 14.06 6.85
C ALA A 119 -1.17 15.02 6.12
N LEU A 120 -2.39 15.21 6.62
CA LEU A 120 -3.36 16.15 6.05
C LEU A 120 -2.89 17.60 6.19
N ILE A 121 -2.38 18.00 7.35
CA ILE A 121 -1.83 19.35 7.57
C ILE A 121 -0.71 19.62 6.55
N ARG A 122 0.22 18.68 6.38
CA ARG A 122 1.31 18.84 5.41
C ARG A 122 0.80 18.91 3.97
N LEU A 123 -0.19 18.09 3.63
CA LEU A 123 -0.74 18.05 2.27
C LEU A 123 -1.46 19.35 1.89
N TYR A 124 -2.20 19.96 2.82
CA TYR A 124 -3.06 21.12 2.52
C TYR A 124 -2.47 22.48 2.91
N PHE A 125 -1.48 22.52 3.81
CA PHE A 125 -0.93 23.78 4.31
C PHE A 125 0.57 23.98 4.05
N PHE A 126 1.31 22.98 3.55
CA PHE A 126 2.77 23.05 3.37
C PHE A 126 3.22 22.65 1.96
N ASP A 127 2.49 23.01 0.91
CA ASP A 127 2.84 22.80 -0.51
C ASP A 127 3.47 21.44 -0.84
N VAL A 128 2.97 20.38 -0.22
CA VAL A 128 3.44 19.03 -0.49
C VAL A 128 2.72 18.50 -1.74
N GLU A 129 3.41 18.47 -2.86
CA GLU A 129 2.84 18.11 -4.16
C GLU A 129 2.32 16.67 -4.25
N ASP A 130 2.88 15.74 -3.48
CA ASP A 130 2.51 14.32 -3.53
C ASP A 130 2.21 13.77 -2.14
N ILE A 131 1.07 13.09 -2.01
CA ILE A 131 0.69 12.37 -0.79
C ILE A 131 1.78 11.44 -0.27
N ARG A 132 2.64 10.91 -1.16
CA ARG A 132 3.76 10.03 -0.79
C ARG A 132 4.75 10.73 0.13
N SER A 133 4.92 12.04 -0.02
CA SER A 133 5.80 12.87 0.81
C SER A 133 5.07 13.56 1.96
N ALA A 134 3.73 13.52 1.99
CA ALA A 134 2.93 14.11 3.05
C ALA A 134 3.10 13.37 4.38
N LEU A 135 3.29 12.03 4.33
CA LEU A 135 3.54 11.23 5.52
C LEU A 135 5.06 11.12 5.76
N PRO A 136 5.64 11.82 6.75
CA PRO A 136 7.09 11.84 6.95
C PRO A 136 7.64 10.57 7.61
N PHE A 137 6.76 9.68 8.09
CA PHE A 137 7.11 8.59 8.99
C PHE A 137 7.16 7.22 8.32
N GLY A 138 7.01 7.13 6.99
CA GLY A 138 7.08 5.85 6.31
C GLY A 138 6.23 5.76 5.04
N SER A 139 5.95 4.54 4.60
CA SER A 139 5.18 4.32 3.37
C SER A 139 3.70 4.64 3.56
N HIS A 140 3.18 5.56 2.74
CA HIS A 140 1.75 5.90 2.68
C HIS A 140 0.86 4.67 2.39
N ILE A 141 1.35 3.69 1.62
CA ILE A 141 0.61 2.46 1.28
C ILE A 141 0.42 1.59 2.53
N ARG A 142 1.47 1.45 3.36
CA ARG A 142 1.39 0.68 4.60
C ARG A 142 0.57 1.38 5.67
N PHE A 143 0.68 2.69 5.72
CA PHE A 143 -0.18 3.48 6.60
C PHE A 143 -1.66 3.32 6.22
N ALA A 144 -2.00 3.33 4.91
CA ALA A 144 -3.35 3.03 4.45
C ALA A 144 -3.83 1.62 4.87
N LEU A 145 -2.94 0.61 4.86
CA LEU A 145 -3.25 -0.74 5.35
C LEU A 145 -3.58 -0.73 6.86
N PHE A 146 -2.85 0.03 7.67
CA PHE A 146 -3.12 0.17 9.10
C PHE A 146 -4.46 0.88 9.36
N VAL A 147 -4.73 1.95 8.63
CA VAL A 147 -6.02 2.67 8.68
C VAL A 147 -7.18 1.75 8.27
N CYS A 148 -7.06 1.01 7.18
CA CYS A 148 -8.07 0.02 6.77
C CYS A 148 -8.29 -1.05 7.85
N THR A 149 -7.21 -1.53 8.50
CA THR A 149 -7.31 -2.51 9.57
C THR A 149 -8.09 -1.95 10.76
N ALA A 150 -7.77 -0.73 11.21
CA ALA A 150 -8.48 -0.06 12.30
C ALA A 150 -9.95 0.16 11.95
N THR A 151 -10.25 0.62 10.73
CA THR A 151 -11.62 0.84 10.23
C THR A 151 -12.46 -0.42 10.31
N GLY A 152 -11.93 -1.54 9.81
CA GLY A 152 -12.66 -2.81 9.84
C GLY A 152 -12.80 -3.39 11.25
N PHE A 153 -11.80 -3.23 12.10
CA PHE A 153 -11.93 -3.67 13.49
C PHE A 153 -13.01 -2.89 14.24
N LEU A 154 -13.10 -1.58 14.04
CA LEU A 154 -14.17 -0.77 14.61
C LEU A 154 -15.54 -1.21 14.10
N ALA A 155 -15.68 -1.44 12.79
CA ALA A 155 -16.92 -1.90 12.18
C ALA A 155 -17.36 -3.29 12.69
N ILE A 156 -16.44 -4.27 12.68
CA ILE A 156 -16.74 -5.63 13.18
C ILE A 156 -17.11 -5.58 14.66
N ARG A 157 -16.39 -4.76 15.47
CA ARG A 157 -16.72 -4.58 16.89
C ARG A 157 -18.15 -4.08 17.10
N ILE A 158 -18.59 -3.07 16.34
CA ILE A 158 -19.97 -2.57 16.40
C ILE A 158 -20.94 -3.71 16.08
N MET A 159 -20.70 -4.45 14.99
CA MET A 159 -21.59 -5.52 14.54
C MET A 159 -21.67 -6.68 15.54
N GLU A 160 -20.56 -7.09 16.13
CA GLU A 160 -20.52 -8.17 17.13
C GLU A 160 -21.17 -7.78 18.44
N ARG A 161 -21.10 -6.50 18.84
CA ARG A 161 -21.61 -6.00 20.13
C ARG A 161 -22.82 -5.10 20.01
N TYR A 162 -23.44 -5.02 18.84
CA TYR A 162 -24.50 -4.09 18.51
C TYR A 162 -25.66 -4.08 19.55
N LYS A 163 -26.03 -5.25 20.14
CA LYS A 163 -27.06 -5.34 21.19
C LYS A 163 -26.59 -4.92 22.59
N GLN A 164 -25.29 -4.84 22.83
CA GLN A 164 -24.69 -4.62 24.16
C GLN A 164 -23.94 -3.28 24.25
N ALA A 165 -23.59 -2.69 23.11
CA ALA A 165 -22.84 -1.44 23.04
C ALA A 165 -23.75 -0.25 23.40
N SER A 166 -23.22 0.70 24.17
CA SER A 166 -23.92 1.95 24.44
C SER A 166 -24.00 2.82 23.17
N GLY A 167 -24.99 3.70 23.08
CA GLY A 167 -25.09 4.66 21.98
C GLY A 167 -23.85 5.53 21.83
N LYS A 168 -23.18 5.87 22.93
CA LYS A 168 -21.90 6.61 22.94
C LYS A 168 -20.77 5.80 22.29
N GLU A 169 -20.64 4.51 22.64
CA GLU A 169 -19.63 3.62 22.06
C GLU A 169 -19.84 3.48 20.54
N ILE A 170 -21.08 3.28 20.11
CA ILE A 170 -21.42 3.21 18.68
C ILE A 170 -21.10 4.52 17.98
N GLY A 171 -21.48 5.67 18.56
CA GLY A 171 -21.22 6.99 17.97
C GLY A 171 -19.72 7.28 17.82
N ILE A 172 -18.90 6.98 18.81
CA ILE A 172 -17.44 7.12 18.74
C ILE A 172 -16.86 6.25 17.63
N CYS A 173 -17.23 4.97 17.60
CA CYS A 173 -16.72 4.05 16.58
C CYS A 173 -17.13 4.47 15.16
N LEU A 174 -18.38 4.91 14.94
CA LEU A 174 -18.84 5.42 13.65
C LEU A 174 -18.11 6.70 13.26
N GLY A 175 -17.90 7.65 14.20
CA GLY A 175 -17.13 8.86 13.96
C GLY A 175 -15.69 8.56 13.51
N LEU A 176 -15.04 7.59 14.16
CA LEU A 176 -13.68 7.15 13.78
C LEU A 176 -13.67 6.46 12.40
N ILE A 177 -14.67 5.63 12.09
CA ILE A 177 -14.79 5.00 10.77
C ILE A 177 -14.92 6.07 9.68
N VAL A 178 -15.83 7.03 9.87
CA VAL A 178 -16.02 8.15 8.93
C VAL A 178 -14.74 8.96 8.77
N TYR A 179 -14.06 9.27 9.87
CA TYR A 179 -12.78 9.99 9.86
C TYR A 179 -11.71 9.25 9.03
N PHE A 180 -11.51 7.95 9.26
CA PHE A 180 -10.51 7.16 8.55
C PHE A 180 -10.85 6.99 7.06
N ILE A 181 -12.13 6.80 6.72
CA ILE A 181 -12.57 6.76 5.31
C ILE A 181 -12.33 8.13 4.65
N ALA A 182 -12.71 9.22 5.32
CA ALA A 182 -12.46 10.58 4.83
C ALA A 182 -10.95 10.82 4.62
N TYR A 183 -10.10 10.40 5.56
CA TYR A 183 -8.64 10.47 5.40
C TYR A 183 -8.16 9.77 4.13
N LEU A 184 -8.61 8.53 3.87
CA LEU A 184 -8.19 7.77 2.68
C LEU A 184 -8.63 8.45 1.37
N VAL A 185 -9.79 9.09 1.37
CA VAL A 185 -10.31 9.85 0.21
C VAL A 185 -9.53 11.14 0.03
N LEU A 186 -9.40 11.95 1.07
CA LEU A 186 -8.69 13.25 1.04
C LEU A 186 -7.21 13.08 0.71
N SER A 187 -6.61 12.01 1.20
CA SER A 187 -5.23 11.65 0.89
C SER A 187 -5.08 10.96 -0.48
N SER A 188 -6.16 10.76 -1.24
CA SER A 188 -6.14 10.09 -2.55
C SER A 188 -5.41 8.74 -2.56
N SER A 189 -5.50 8.00 -1.45
CA SER A 189 -4.85 6.70 -1.30
C SER A 189 -5.60 5.61 -2.09
N LEU A 190 -5.26 5.45 -3.38
CA LEU A 190 -5.92 4.45 -4.23
C LEU A 190 -5.85 3.04 -3.63
N THR A 191 -4.70 2.65 -3.10
CA THR A 191 -4.55 1.35 -2.44
C THR A 191 -5.49 1.19 -1.25
N GLY A 192 -5.62 2.22 -0.39
CA GLY A 192 -6.55 2.21 0.73
C GLY A 192 -8.01 2.12 0.29
N ILE A 193 -8.40 2.91 -0.72
CA ILE A 193 -9.76 2.89 -1.29
C ILE A 193 -10.07 1.51 -1.88
N MET A 194 -9.15 0.92 -2.63
CA MET A 194 -9.32 -0.42 -3.20
C MET A 194 -9.44 -1.50 -2.11
N LEU A 195 -8.65 -1.43 -1.04
CA LEU A 195 -8.77 -2.35 0.10
C LEU A 195 -10.11 -2.21 0.82
N LEU A 196 -10.64 -1.00 0.95
CA LEU A 196 -11.99 -0.79 1.48
C LEU A 196 -13.07 -1.43 0.60
N LEU A 197 -12.96 -1.28 -0.71
CA LEU A 197 -13.95 -1.84 -1.65
C LEU A 197 -13.85 -3.37 -1.75
N ILE A 198 -12.63 -3.91 -1.85
CA ILE A 198 -12.41 -5.34 -2.14
C ILE A 198 -12.47 -6.20 -0.87
N VAL A 199 -12.05 -5.68 0.29
CA VAL A 199 -11.96 -6.47 1.52
C VAL A 199 -12.91 -6.00 2.61
N PHE A 200 -12.85 -4.70 2.96
CA PHE A 200 -13.65 -4.17 4.07
C PHE A 200 -15.14 -4.38 3.84
N MET A 201 -15.65 -3.97 2.70
CA MET A 201 -17.09 -4.05 2.42
C MET A 201 -17.60 -5.50 2.36
N PRO A 202 -17.01 -6.44 1.59
CA PRO A 202 -17.48 -7.82 1.56
C PRO A 202 -17.44 -8.52 2.92
N VAL A 203 -16.36 -8.33 3.70
CA VAL A 203 -16.25 -8.95 5.02
C VAL A 203 -17.27 -8.36 5.99
N CYS A 204 -17.43 -7.04 6.00
CA CYS A 204 -18.45 -6.40 6.85
C CYS A 204 -19.88 -6.86 6.47
N LEU A 205 -20.19 -6.97 5.19
CA LEU A 205 -21.47 -7.52 4.74
C LEU A 205 -21.65 -8.97 5.23
N PHE A 206 -20.63 -9.82 5.08
CA PHE A 206 -20.68 -11.20 5.56
C PHE A 206 -20.90 -11.29 7.08
N VAL A 207 -20.23 -10.47 7.88
CA VAL A 207 -20.44 -10.40 9.33
C VAL A 207 -21.84 -9.90 9.66
N ALA A 208 -22.30 -8.87 8.95
CA ALA A 208 -23.65 -8.31 9.15
C ALA A 208 -24.78 -9.31 8.87
N THR A 209 -24.64 -10.20 7.87
CA THR A 209 -25.63 -11.27 7.61
C THR A 209 -25.85 -12.17 8.82
N LYS A 210 -24.79 -12.41 9.61
CA LYS A 210 -24.82 -13.34 10.75
C LYS A 210 -25.18 -12.67 12.08
N ARG A 211 -25.02 -11.37 12.21
CA ARG A 211 -25.07 -10.67 13.49
C ARG A 211 -26.14 -9.59 13.59
N MET A 212 -26.60 -9.04 12.45
CA MET A 212 -27.51 -7.91 12.42
C MET A 212 -28.91 -8.29 11.91
N PRO A 213 -29.96 -7.54 12.32
CA PRO A 213 -31.29 -7.70 11.77
C PRO A 213 -31.32 -7.51 10.26
N LYS A 214 -32.20 -8.27 9.55
CA LYS A 214 -32.31 -8.20 8.09
C LYS A 214 -32.50 -6.78 7.54
N ARG A 215 -33.22 -5.91 8.26
CA ARG A 215 -33.42 -4.50 7.85
C ARG A 215 -32.10 -3.71 7.83
N ILE A 216 -31.27 -3.84 8.88
CA ILE A 216 -29.96 -3.15 8.96
C ILE A 216 -29.00 -3.72 7.92
N PHE A 217 -29.02 -5.05 7.72
CA PHE A 217 -28.24 -5.69 6.67
C PHE A 217 -28.63 -5.18 5.28
N SER A 218 -29.94 -5.15 4.94
CA SER A 218 -30.42 -4.64 3.65
C SER A 218 -30.01 -3.18 3.43
N PHE A 219 -30.06 -2.36 4.48
CA PHE A 219 -29.60 -0.97 4.41
C PHE A 219 -28.07 -0.86 4.18
N ALA A 220 -27.29 -1.70 4.86
CA ALA A 220 -25.83 -1.75 4.63
C ALA A 220 -25.47 -2.21 3.20
N VAL A 221 -26.20 -3.22 2.66
CA VAL A 221 -26.05 -3.64 1.26
C VAL A 221 -26.41 -2.51 0.30
N LEU A 222 -27.49 -1.77 0.56
CA LEU A 222 -27.91 -0.64 -0.26
C LEU A 222 -26.83 0.45 -0.29
N ILE A 223 -26.31 0.85 0.89
CA ILE A 223 -25.23 1.83 0.99
C ILE A 223 -23.98 1.37 0.21
N PHE A 224 -23.60 0.10 0.38
CA PHE A 224 -22.45 -0.46 -0.34
C PHE A 224 -22.66 -0.44 -1.86
N SER A 225 -23.80 -0.95 -2.33
CA SER A 225 -24.12 -0.96 -3.76
C SER A 225 -24.10 0.45 -4.34
N PHE A 226 -24.63 1.41 -3.60
CA PHE A 226 -24.63 2.82 -3.99
C PHE A 226 -23.21 3.42 -4.00
N ALA A 227 -22.36 3.10 -3.03
CA ALA A 227 -20.96 3.53 -3.00
C ALA A 227 -20.17 2.96 -4.18
N VAL A 228 -20.33 1.66 -4.50
CA VAL A 228 -19.70 1.04 -5.67
C VAL A 228 -20.21 1.68 -6.97
N LEU A 229 -21.51 1.95 -7.06
CA LEU A 229 -22.12 2.57 -8.23
C LEU A 229 -21.60 4.01 -8.43
N ILE A 230 -21.53 4.81 -7.36
CA ILE A 230 -20.94 6.17 -7.42
C ILE A 230 -19.48 6.11 -7.84
N PHE A 231 -18.70 5.21 -7.25
CA PHE A 231 -17.28 5.07 -7.61
C PHE A 231 -17.10 4.67 -9.07
N SER A 232 -17.87 3.66 -9.53
CA SER A 232 -17.84 3.20 -10.92
C SER A 232 -18.27 4.30 -11.88
N PHE A 233 -19.34 5.03 -11.53
CA PHE A 233 -19.80 6.17 -12.32
C PHE A 233 -18.75 7.29 -12.40
N ALA A 234 -18.12 7.64 -11.26
CA ALA A 234 -17.09 8.66 -11.23
C ALA A 234 -15.87 8.27 -12.09
N VAL A 235 -15.41 7.01 -11.98
CA VAL A 235 -14.30 6.51 -12.82
C VAL A 235 -14.69 6.52 -14.29
N SER A 236 -15.89 6.06 -14.63
CA SER A 236 -16.40 6.06 -16.02
C SER A 236 -16.56 7.47 -16.57
N PHE A 237 -17.07 8.39 -15.76
CA PHE A 237 -17.19 9.80 -16.14
C PHE A 237 -15.82 10.44 -16.40
N PHE A 238 -14.84 10.20 -15.51
CA PHE A 238 -13.49 10.72 -15.70
C PHE A 238 -12.79 10.05 -16.91
N ALA A 239 -13.04 8.77 -17.16
CA ALA A 239 -12.53 8.10 -18.35
C ALA A 239 -13.18 8.67 -19.62
N TYR A 240 -14.47 8.91 -19.62
CA TYR A 240 -15.17 9.55 -20.71
C TYR A 240 -14.60 10.96 -21.01
N ASP A 241 -14.48 11.83 -19.97
CA ASP A 241 -13.93 13.20 -20.12
C ASP A 241 -12.46 13.20 -20.58
N TYR A 242 -11.70 12.15 -20.24
CA TYR A 242 -10.30 12.02 -20.64
C TYR A 242 -10.12 11.48 -22.06
N PHE A 243 -10.82 10.40 -22.41
CA PHE A 243 -10.57 9.62 -23.63
C PHE A 243 -11.47 9.96 -24.82
N VAL A 244 -12.62 10.61 -24.59
CA VAL A 244 -13.52 10.94 -25.70
C VAL A 244 -13.06 12.23 -26.37
N PRO A 245 -12.77 12.19 -27.70
CA PRO A 245 -12.29 13.33 -28.44
C PRO A 245 -13.31 14.47 -28.47
N LYS A 246 -12.88 15.67 -28.08
CA LYS A 246 -13.68 16.92 -28.18
C LYS A 246 -13.52 17.61 -29.53
N ASN A 247 -12.40 17.40 -30.22
CA ASN A 247 -12.03 18.05 -31.50
C ASN A 247 -11.74 17.02 -32.59
N GLY A 248 -12.75 16.26 -33.01
CA GLY A 248 -12.60 15.30 -34.13
C GLY A 248 -11.85 14.02 -33.79
N GLU A 249 -11.63 13.14 -34.82
CA GLU A 249 -10.96 11.86 -34.63
C GLU A 249 -9.45 12.01 -34.38
N CYS A 250 -8.94 11.34 -33.35
CA CYS A 250 -7.51 11.26 -33.04
C CYS A 250 -6.90 9.98 -33.64
N LYS A 251 -6.57 9.97 -34.93
CA LYS A 251 -6.10 8.74 -35.61
C LYS A 251 -4.69 8.30 -35.19
N ASN A 252 -3.75 9.22 -35.04
CA ASN A 252 -2.33 8.91 -34.77
C ASN A 252 -1.75 9.60 -33.54
N GLY A 253 -2.60 10.21 -32.70
CA GLY A 253 -2.19 10.96 -31.54
C GLY A 253 -2.51 10.26 -30.21
N MET A 254 -2.10 10.88 -29.15
CA MET A 254 -2.51 10.57 -27.77
C MET A 254 -3.65 11.50 -27.36
N ILE A 255 -4.67 10.96 -26.69
CA ILE A 255 -5.75 11.78 -26.16
C ILE A 255 -5.45 12.14 -24.71
N GLU A 256 -5.55 13.43 -24.38
CA GLU A 256 -5.49 13.92 -23.01
C GLU A 256 -6.56 14.99 -22.80
N ASN A 257 -7.41 14.86 -21.77
CA ASN A 257 -8.56 15.72 -21.50
C ASN A 257 -9.56 15.83 -22.68
N GLY A 258 -9.64 14.83 -23.53
CA GLY A 258 -10.46 14.86 -24.75
C GLY A 258 -9.83 15.60 -25.92
N TYR A 259 -8.59 16.05 -25.84
CA TYR A 259 -7.87 16.70 -26.93
C TYR A 259 -6.76 15.81 -27.47
N CYS A 260 -6.60 15.82 -28.79
CA CYS A 260 -5.63 14.99 -29.48
C CYS A 260 -4.26 15.68 -29.51
N HIS A 261 -3.27 15.07 -28.91
CA HIS A 261 -1.87 15.39 -29.14
C HIS A 261 -1.41 14.66 -30.40
N GLN A 262 -1.30 15.35 -31.52
CA GLN A 262 -0.60 14.81 -32.69
C GLN A 262 0.90 14.81 -32.37
N VAL A 263 1.45 13.65 -32.15
CA VAL A 263 2.89 13.49 -31.88
C VAL A 263 3.45 12.59 -32.97
N ASN A 264 4.13 13.19 -33.91
CA ASN A 264 5.09 12.49 -34.74
C ASN A 264 6.40 12.44 -33.96
N ASN A 265 6.76 11.24 -33.46
CA ASN A 265 8.05 10.95 -32.83
C ASN A 265 8.57 12.01 -31.85
N GLU A 266 8.13 11.94 -30.60
CA GLU A 266 8.75 12.54 -29.40
C GLU A 266 9.09 14.04 -29.39
N THR A 267 9.04 14.74 -30.50
CA THR A 267 9.43 16.15 -30.61
C THR A 267 8.26 17.00 -31.14
N ILE A 268 7.93 18.02 -30.35
CA ILE A 268 7.19 19.19 -30.81
C ILE A 268 7.94 19.69 -32.06
N ARG A 269 7.21 20.02 -33.15
CA ARG A 269 7.85 20.61 -34.33
C ARG A 269 8.67 21.82 -33.92
N ASP A 270 9.83 22.01 -34.52
CA ASP A 270 10.70 23.13 -34.17
C ASP A 270 9.98 24.48 -34.31
N SER A 271 9.07 24.60 -35.27
CA SER A 271 8.21 25.77 -35.41
C SER A 271 7.26 26.00 -34.21
N GLU A 272 6.60 24.94 -33.73
CA GLU A 272 5.72 25.03 -32.56
C GLU A 272 6.51 25.33 -31.27
N ARG A 273 7.73 24.77 -31.18
CA ARG A 273 8.64 25.04 -30.06
C ARG A 273 9.09 26.50 -30.05
N ALA A 274 9.37 27.08 -31.21
CA ALA A 274 9.70 28.49 -31.36
C ALA A 274 8.54 29.39 -30.92
N GLU A 275 7.31 29.06 -31.35
CA GLU A 275 6.10 29.77 -30.93
C GLU A 275 5.88 29.73 -29.41
N MET A 276 6.06 28.56 -28.80
CA MET A 276 6.00 28.42 -27.34
C MET A 276 7.09 29.22 -26.62
N ALA A 277 8.29 29.24 -27.16
CA ALA A 277 9.42 30.01 -26.63
C ALA A 277 9.17 31.53 -26.63
N VAL A 278 8.57 32.06 -27.73
CA VAL A 278 8.16 33.48 -27.81
C VAL A 278 7.18 33.83 -26.70
N GLY A 279 6.16 32.99 -26.50
CA GLY A 279 5.16 33.22 -25.46
C GLY A 279 5.71 33.10 -24.03
N LEU A 280 6.56 32.11 -23.76
CA LEU A 280 7.24 31.96 -22.46
C LEU A 280 8.02 33.22 -22.09
N LYS A 281 8.79 33.78 -23.02
CA LYS A 281 9.56 35.00 -22.80
C LYS A 281 8.65 36.21 -22.59
N LYS A 282 7.60 36.35 -23.44
CA LYS A 282 6.70 37.53 -23.41
C LYS A 282 5.80 37.56 -22.18
N TYR A 283 5.17 36.46 -21.82
CA TYR A 283 4.12 36.40 -20.78
C TYR A 283 4.63 35.95 -19.41
N LEU A 284 5.71 35.13 -19.36
CA LEU A 284 6.23 34.58 -18.11
C LEU A 284 7.62 35.07 -17.75
N ASN A 285 8.32 35.75 -18.69
CA ASN A 285 9.73 36.13 -18.57
C ASN A 285 10.67 34.93 -18.29
N ILE A 286 10.36 33.78 -18.89
CA ILE A 286 11.12 32.54 -18.79
C ILE A 286 11.96 32.38 -20.06
N ALA A 287 13.26 32.09 -19.91
CA ALA A 287 14.12 31.82 -21.06
C ALA A 287 13.71 30.49 -21.74
N PRO A 288 13.75 30.42 -23.09
CA PRO A 288 13.31 29.25 -23.86
C PRO A 288 13.98 27.94 -23.47
N ASP A 289 15.27 28.01 -23.12
CA ASP A 289 16.09 26.84 -22.74
C ASP A 289 16.01 26.51 -21.24
N SER A 290 15.17 27.22 -20.49
CA SER A 290 15.02 26.96 -19.06
C SER A 290 14.36 25.61 -18.81
N LEU A 291 14.85 24.93 -17.77
CA LEU A 291 14.34 23.64 -17.33
C LEU A 291 13.63 23.81 -16.00
N PHE A 292 12.43 23.27 -15.92
CA PHE A 292 11.75 23.03 -14.65
C PHE A 292 12.29 21.74 -14.04
N THR A 293 12.71 21.79 -12.78
CA THR A 293 13.24 20.63 -12.08
C THR A 293 12.23 20.18 -11.04
N ASP A 294 11.69 18.96 -11.22
CA ASP A 294 10.86 18.27 -10.23
C ASP A 294 11.63 17.02 -9.76
N LYS A 295 12.06 17.02 -8.51
CA LYS A 295 12.89 15.97 -7.90
C LYS A 295 14.12 15.65 -8.75
N ASP A 296 14.13 14.49 -9.38
CA ASP A 296 15.24 14.01 -10.23
C ASP A 296 14.98 14.21 -11.73
N CYS A 297 13.83 14.79 -12.10
CA CYS A 297 13.41 14.98 -13.48
C CYS A 297 13.51 16.45 -13.90
N LYS A 298 14.07 16.68 -15.09
CA LYS A 298 14.15 18.00 -15.72
C LYS A 298 13.23 18.03 -16.94
N TYR A 299 12.38 19.04 -17.03
CA TYR A 299 11.43 19.24 -18.12
C TYR A 299 11.66 20.60 -18.75
N ALA A 300 11.68 20.68 -20.07
CA ALA A 300 11.74 21.97 -20.75
C ALA A 300 10.39 22.73 -20.55
N PHE A 301 10.46 24.00 -20.23
CA PHE A 301 9.24 24.83 -20.11
C PHE A 301 8.43 24.88 -21.40
N THR A 302 9.09 24.77 -22.56
CA THR A 302 8.42 24.65 -23.87
C THR A 302 7.55 23.40 -23.95
N ASP A 303 7.98 22.27 -23.41
CA ASP A 303 7.23 21.02 -23.40
C ASP A 303 6.03 21.09 -22.42
N ILE A 304 6.24 21.71 -21.24
CA ILE A 304 5.18 21.97 -20.25
C ILE A 304 4.09 22.86 -20.87
N ALA A 305 4.47 23.99 -21.45
CA ALA A 305 3.53 24.90 -22.08
C ALA A 305 2.79 24.26 -23.25
N SER A 306 3.51 23.54 -24.12
CA SER A 306 2.91 22.85 -25.26
C SER A 306 1.87 21.82 -24.85
N ARG A 307 2.13 21.06 -23.81
CA ARG A 307 1.16 20.10 -23.27
C ARG A 307 -0.02 20.81 -22.64
N TYR A 308 0.22 21.89 -21.89
CA TYR A 308 -0.83 22.70 -21.28
C TYR A 308 -1.81 23.27 -22.32
N PHE A 309 -1.30 23.82 -23.43
CA PHE A 309 -2.10 24.35 -24.52
C PHE A 309 -3.03 23.27 -25.11
N VAL A 310 -2.49 22.11 -25.43
CA VAL A 310 -3.33 21.03 -25.97
C VAL A 310 -4.39 20.60 -24.96
N CYS A 311 -4.05 20.46 -23.67
CA CYS A 311 -5.01 20.10 -22.63
C CYS A 311 -6.13 21.15 -22.44
N LYS A 312 -5.93 22.37 -22.93
CA LYS A 312 -6.94 23.44 -23.01
C LYS A 312 -7.67 23.50 -24.37
N GLY A 313 -7.29 22.67 -25.32
CA GLY A 313 -7.83 22.71 -26.68
C GLY A 313 -7.33 23.90 -27.50
N LEU A 314 -6.17 24.45 -27.16
CA LEU A 314 -5.55 25.55 -27.86
C LEU A 314 -4.45 25.04 -28.79
N GLU A 315 -4.34 25.68 -29.97
CA GLU A 315 -3.20 25.47 -30.86
C GLU A 315 -1.93 26.08 -30.26
N ARG A 316 -0.78 25.50 -30.56
CA ARG A 316 0.55 25.90 -30.07
C ARG A 316 1.09 27.08 -30.86
N THR A 317 0.41 28.25 -30.76
CA THR A 317 0.78 29.50 -31.44
C THR A 317 1.04 30.62 -30.44
N ALA A 318 1.89 31.57 -30.81
CA ALA A 318 2.19 32.74 -29.97
C ALA A 318 0.94 33.58 -29.68
N GLU A 319 -0.04 33.60 -30.57
CA GLU A 319 -1.29 34.38 -30.41
C GLU A 319 -2.16 33.80 -29.28
N ASN A 320 -2.23 32.49 -29.15
CA ASN A 320 -3.08 31.82 -28.18
C ASN A 320 -2.64 32.00 -26.71
N TRP A 321 -1.44 32.50 -26.46
CA TRP A 321 -1.01 32.89 -25.12
C TRP A 321 -1.90 33.97 -24.50
N SER A 322 -2.45 34.86 -25.32
CA SER A 322 -3.39 35.90 -24.87
C SER A 322 -4.73 35.36 -24.36
N ARG A 323 -5.07 34.11 -24.69
CA ARG A 323 -6.28 33.41 -24.24
C ARG A 323 -6.11 32.70 -22.89
N LEU A 324 -4.89 32.65 -22.36
CA LEU A 324 -4.61 32.04 -21.06
C LEU A 324 -5.00 33.00 -19.94
N SER A 325 -5.67 32.49 -18.92
CA SER A 325 -5.95 33.24 -17.70
C SER A 325 -4.68 33.45 -16.85
N PRO A 326 -4.65 34.41 -15.93
CA PRO A 326 -3.53 34.55 -14.99
C PRO A 326 -3.20 33.23 -14.24
N SER A 327 -4.22 32.46 -13.85
CA SER A 327 -4.02 31.15 -13.19
C SER A 327 -3.41 30.12 -14.11
N ASP A 328 -3.70 30.16 -15.42
CA ASP A 328 -3.04 29.26 -16.39
C ASP A 328 -1.55 29.57 -16.53
N LEU A 329 -1.22 30.88 -16.58
CA LEU A 329 0.17 31.34 -16.64
C LEU A 329 0.96 30.92 -15.38
N ASP A 330 0.34 31.07 -14.20
CA ASP A 330 0.94 30.61 -12.94
C ASP A 330 1.12 29.09 -12.89
N ASN A 331 0.15 28.33 -13.43
CA ASN A 331 0.29 26.87 -13.55
C ASN A 331 1.50 26.48 -14.42
N ILE A 332 1.67 27.11 -15.58
CA ILE A 332 2.82 26.85 -16.46
C ILE A 332 4.13 27.25 -15.77
N ARG A 333 4.16 28.41 -15.06
CA ARG A 333 5.32 28.87 -14.28
C ARG A 333 5.72 27.86 -13.20
N ASN A 334 4.74 27.22 -12.56
CA ASN A 334 4.93 26.21 -11.55
C ASN A 334 5.15 24.80 -12.11
N GLY A 335 5.40 24.67 -13.42
CA GLY A 335 5.72 23.38 -14.04
C GLY A 335 4.52 22.44 -14.22
N ILE A 336 3.29 22.93 -14.11
CA ILE A 336 2.07 22.12 -14.23
C ILE A 336 1.69 21.98 -15.72
N PRO A 337 1.78 20.76 -16.30
CA PRO A 337 1.57 20.58 -17.74
C PRO A 337 0.11 20.34 -18.14
N ASN A 338 -0.81 20.24 -17.18
CA ASN A 338 -2.22 19.95 -17.42
C ASN A 338 -3.10 20.73 -16.45
N PRO A 339 -4.09 21.53 -16.91
CA PRO A 339 -4.97 22.32 -16.05
C PRO A 339 -5.69 21.49 -14.98
N VAL A 340 -6.02 20.22 -15.27
CA VAL A 340 -6.68 19.32 -14.31
C VAL A 340 -5.81 19.09 -13.08
N TYR A 341 -4.49 19.17 -13.21
CA TYR A 341 -3.58 18.93 -12.07
C TYR A 341 -3.62 20.07 -11.04
N ALA A 342 -4.11 21.24 -11.42
CA ALA A 342 -4.36 22.39 -10.53
C ALA A 342 -5.83 22.46 -10.04
N SER A 343 -6.67 21.47 -10.34
CA SER A 343 -8.13 21.55 -10.09
C SER A 343 -8.57 21.48 -8.63
N GLY A 344 -7.64 21.31 -7.68
CA GLY A 344 -7.97 21.15 -6.26
C GLY A 344 -8.68 19.84 -5.88
N ASN A 345 -8.89 18.92 -6.84
CA ASN A 345 -9.46 17.59 -6.60
C ASN A 345 -8.38 16.51 -6.73
N PRO A 346 -7.77 16.09 -5.61
CA PRO A 346 -6.63 15.16 -5.63
C PRO A 346 -6.95 13.80 -6.27
N LEU A 347 -8.18 13.30 -6.11
CA LEU A 347 -8.61 12.03 -6.68
C LEU A 347 -8.72 12.12 -8.22
N LYS A 348 -9.32 13.19 -8.75
CA LYS A 348 -9.39 13.45 -10.19
C LYS A 348 -7.98 13.56 -10.78
N VAL A 349 -7.12 14.35 -10.15
CA VAL A 349 -5.71 14.49 -10.55
C VAL A 349 -5.01 13.14 -10.62
N ARG A 350 -5.18 12.30 -9.58
CA ARG A 350 -4.54 10.98 -9.54
C ARG A 350 -5.02 10.04 -10.64
N ILE A 351 -6.33 10.03 -10.93
CA ILE A 351 -6.93 9.23 -11.99
C ILE A 351 -6.40 9.69 -13.36
N TYR A 352 -6.39 11.00 -13.62
CA TYR A 352 -5.89 11.56 -14.89
C TYR A 352 -4.40 11.30 -15.09
N LYS A 353 -3.57 11.45 -14.05
CA LYS A 353 -2.15 11.06 -14.11
C LYS A 353 -2.00 9.59 -14.47
N THR A 354 -2.82 8.70 -13.91
CA THR A 354 -2.79 7.26 -14.21
C THR A 354 -3.18 6.97 -15.67
N PHE A 355 -4.21 7.65 -16.21
CA PHE A 355 -4.60 7.52 -17.61
C PHE A 355 -3.49 8.01 -18.55
N PHE A 356 -2.88 9.15 -18.24
CA PHE A 356 -1.74 9.67 -19.02
C PHE A 356 -0.56 8.71 -18.99
N GLU A 357 -0.19 8.17 -17.83
CA GLU A 357 0.89 7.21 -17.68
C GLU A 357 0.65 5.96 -18.56
N PHE A 358 -0.58 5.46 -18.55
CA PHE A 358 -0.96 4.29 -19.35
C PHE A 358 -0.91 4.56 -20.86
N GLU A 359 -1.44 5.71 -21.32
CA GLU A 359 -1.39 6.12 -22.72
C GLU A 359 0.05 6.38 -23.19
N ALA A 360 0.88 7.03 -22.35
CA ALA A 360 2.28 7.27 -22.65
C ALA A 360 3.07 5.95 -22.80
N TYR A 361 2.76 4.95 -21.98
CA TYR A 361 3.32 3.61 -22.15
C TYR A 361 2.85 2.95 -23.44
N ARG A 362 1.56 2.98 -23.71
CA ARG A 362 0.98 2.36 -24.92
C ARG A 362 1.53 2.97 -26.21
N LYS A 363 1.69 4.29 -26.24
CA LYS A 363 2.11 5.03 -27.45
C LYS A 363 3.62 5.12 -27.60
N TRP A 364 4.36 5.34 -26.52
CA TRP A 364 5.79 5.66 -26.54
C TRP A 364 6.66 4.67 -25.78
N GLY A 365 6.09 3.63 -25.19
CA GLY A 365 6.86 2.72 -24.34
C GLY A 365 7.45 3.39 -23.09
N LYS A 366 6.92 4.56 -22.64
CA LYS A 366 7.45 5.30 -21.50
C LYS A 366 7.09 4.59 -20.19
N ILE A 367 8.11 4.11 -19.46
CA ILE A 367 7.93 3.33 -18.21
C ILE A 367 8.25 4.19 -16.99
N LYS A 368 9.31 5.03 -17.05
CA LYS A 368 9.73 5.88 -15.92
C LYS A 368 8.63 6.86 -15.51
N GLY A 369 8.43 7.02 -14.19
CA GLY A 369 7.42 7.92 -13.61
C GLY A 369 6.04 7.30 -13.42
N SER A 370 5.72 6.15 -14.04
CA SER A 370 4.44 5.47 -13.92
C SER A 370 4.49 4.29 -12.95
N SER A 371 3.86 4.44 -11.78
CA SER A 371 3.91 3.37 -10.77
C SER A 371 3.21 2.08 -11.20
N LEU A 372 2.13 2.16 -11.99
CA LEU A 372 1.39 1.00 -12.47
C LEU A 372 2.17 0.27 -13.57
N VAL A 373 2.65 1.03 -14.55
CA VAL A 373 3.40 0.48 -15.70
C VAL A 373 4.72 -0.13 -15.23
N GLN A 374 5.42 0.53 -14.29
CA GLN A 374 6.63 -0.01 -13.67
C GLN A 374 6.37 -1.39 -13.04
N LYS A 375 5.26 -1.56 -12.31
CA LYS A 375 4.91 -2.85 -11.73
C LYS A 375 4.69 -3.93 -12.79
N ILE A 376 3.95 -3.62 -13.86
CA ILE A 376 3.72 -4.55 -14.97
C ILE A 376 5.04 -4.99 -15.60
N GLU A 377 5.94 -4.03 -15.89
CA GLU A 377 7.26 -4.31 -16.44
C GLU A 377 8.10 -5.20 -15.50
N LEU A 378 8.14 -4.86 -14.19
CA LEU A 378 8.85 -5.64 -13.18
C LEU A 378 8.29 -7.07 -13.05
N TRP A 379 6.98 -7.25 -13.14
CA TRP A 379 6.35 -8.59 -13.11
C TRP A 379 6.73 -9.41 -14.34
N GLN A 380 6.68 -8.80 -15.53
CA GLN A 380 7.07 -9.46 -16.78
C GLN A 380 8.55 -9.84 -16.81
N LYS A 381 9.44 -8.96 -16.33
CA LYS A 381 10.88 -9.25 -16.30
C LYS A 381 11.25 -10.18 -15.16
N GLY A 382 10.55 -10.08 -14.02
CA GLY A 382 10.71 -10.96 -12.89
C GLY A 382 10.31 -12.40 -13.21
N SER A 383 9.17 -12.65 -13.87
CA SER A 383 8.75 -14.00 -14.24
C SER A 383 9.75 -14.72 -15.14
N ARG A 384 10.44 -14.00 -16.04
CA ARG A 384 11.46 -14.56 -16.92
C ARG A 384 12.68 -15.14 -16.18
N ILE A 385 12.94 -14.69 -14.94
CA ILE A 385 14.05 -15.21 -14.11
C ILE A 385 13.84 -16.68 -13.79
N VAL A 386 12.58 -17.05 -13.53
CA VAL A 386 12.21 -18.43 -13.16
C VAL A 386 12.19 -19.34 -14.38
N GLU A 387 11.76 -18.81 -15.55
CA GLU A 387 11.73 -19.54 -16.83
C GLU A 387 13.13 -19.92 -17.31
N LYS A 388 14.11 -19.01 -17.11
CA LYS A 388 15.51 -19.23 -17.47
C LYS A 388 16.23 -20.04 -16.38
N GLY A 389 16.72 -21.22 -16.71
CA GLY A 389 17.68 -21.95 -15.90
C GLY A 389 17.12 -22.94 -14.86
N GLY A 390 15.85 -23.39 -15.00
CA GLY A 390 15.31 -24.45 -14.15
C GLY A 390 15.09 -24.06 -12.68
N ARG A 391 15.04 -22.78 -12.38
CA ARG A 391 14.92 -22.23 -11.01
C ARG A 391 13.49 -22.25 -10.44
N TRP A 392 12.57 -22.91 -11.12
CA TRP A 392 11.16 -22.95 -10.73
C TRP A 392 10.91 -23.68 -9.39
N LEU A 393 11.80 -24.61 -8.99
CA LEU A 393 11.61 -25.41 -7.78
C LEU A 393 12.13 -24.72 -6.52
N PHE A 394 13.37 -24.18 -6.53
CA PHE A 394 14.04 -23.59 -5.37
C PHE A 394 14.32 -22.09 -5.50
N GLY A 395 14.05 -21.48 -6.65
CA GLY A 395 14.29 -20.06 -6.89
C GLY A 395 15.76 -19.69 -6.99
N VAL A 396 16.05 -18.40 -6.78
CA VAL A 396 17.40 -17.82 -6.90
C VAL A 396 18.18 -17.79 -5.57
N GLY A 397 17.50 -17.91 -4.43
CA GLY A 397 18.10 -17.79 -3.10
C GLY A 397 17.82 -16.46 -2.42
N THR A 398 18.11 -16.39 -1.13
CA THR A 398 17.71 -15.29 -0.23
C THR A 398 18.30 -13.93 -0.63
N GLY A 399 19.54 -13.88 -1.17
CA GLY A 399 20.25 -12.64 -1.47
C GLY A 399 20.18 -12.19 -2.93
N ASP A 400 19.72 -13.03 -3.86
CA ASP A 400 19.99 -12.83 -5.28
C ASP A 400 18.87 -12.14 -6.06
N LEU A 401 17.67 -12.03 -5.47
CA LEU A 401 16.49 -11.47 -6.16
C LEU A 401 16.77 -10.11 -6.82
N ARG A 402 17.40 -9.19 -6.12
CA ARG A 402 17.69 -7.84 -6.63
C ARG A 402 18.67 -7.87 -7.79
N GLN A 403 19.72 -8.67 -7.69
CA GLN A 403 20.74 -8.77 -8.75
C GLN A 403 20.15 -9.44 -10.00
N GLU A 404 19.44 -10.55 -9.85
CA GLU A 404 18.82 -11.27 -10.97
C GLU A 404 17.74 -10.43 -11.66
N LEU A 405 16.95 -9.65 -10.89
CA LEU A 405 15.98 -8.72 -11.46
C LEU A 405 16.67 -7.64 -12.28
N ASN A 406 17.71 -7.01 -11.73
CA ASN A 406 18.46 -5.98 -12.46
C ASN A 406 19.14 -6.53 -13.71
N LYS A 407 19.66 -7.75 -13.65
CA LYS A 407 20.21 -8.46 -14.82
C LYS A 407 19.13 -8.69 -15.89
N SER A 408 17.95 -9.17 -15.52
CA SER A 408 16.82 -9.36 -16.44
C SER A 408 16.35 -8.04 -17.09
N LEU A 409 16.37 -6.95 -16.32
CA LEU A 409 16.06 -5.60 -16.84
C LEU A 409 17.12 -5.11 -17.82
N LYS A 410 18.41 -5.31 -17.54
CA LYS A 410 19.51 -4.95 -18.45
C LYS A 410 19.49 -5.77 -19.74
N GLU A 411 19.32 -7.08 -19.66
CA GLU A 411 19.22 -7.96 -20.83
C GLU A 411 18.08 -7.58 -21.79
N SER A 412 17.02 -6.98 -21.23
CA SER A 412 15.87 -6.51 -22.03
C SER A 412 15.91 -5.03 -22.40
N ASN A 413 17.03 -4.33 -22.15
CA ASN A 413 17.18 -2.88 -22.35
C ASN A 413 16.04 -2.07 -21.71
N SER A 414 15.56 -2.49 -20.53
CA SER A 414 14.47 -1.81 -19.83
C SER A 414 14.92 -0.47 -19.28
N GLN A 415 14.04 0.54 -19.35
CA GLN A 415 14.26 1.85 -18.73
C GLN A 415 14.40 1.78 -17.19
N LEU A 416 14.04 0.65 -16.57
CA LEU A 416 14.13 0.43 -15.12
C LEU A 416 15.45 -0.23 -14.69
N ALA A 417 16.35 -0.52 -15.60
CA ALA A 417 17.67 -1.00 -15.26
C ALA A 417 18.35 -0.02 -14.29
N ASP A 418 19.03 -0.56 -13.27
CA ASP A 418 19.71 0.18 -12.20
C ASP A 418 18.84 1.12 -11.36
N SER A 419 17.50 1.02 -11.45
CA SER A 419 16.56 1.82 -10.63
C SER A 419 16.49 1.38 -9.16
N GLY A 420 16.96 0.17 -8.84
CA GLY A 420 16.84 -0.42 -7.51
C GLY A 420 15.42 -0.82 -7.09
N LEU A 421 14.44 -0.73 -8.01
CA LEU A 421 13.06 -1.13 -7.75
C LEU A 421 12.95 -2.64 -7.54
N MET A 422 12.00 -3.04 -6.70
CA MET A 422 11.65 -4.44 -6.42
C MET A 422 10.38 -4.84 -7.19
N ILE A 423 9.99 -6.11 -7.11
CA ILE A 423 8.89 -6.72 -7.88
C ILE A 423 7.53 -6.07 -7.59
N HIS A 424 7.30 -5.58 -6.36
CA HIS A 424 5.99 -5.05 -5.91
C HIS A 424 4.83 -6.05 -6.06
N ASN A 425 5.13 -7.34 -5.89
CA ASN A 425 4.15 -8.43 -5.78
C ASN A 425 4.76 -9.54 -4.92
N GLN A 426 4.29 -9.66 -3.68
CA GLN A 426 4.86 -10.58 -2.70
C GLN A 426 4.86 -12.04 -3.17
N TYR A 427 3.81 -12.48 -3.88
CA TYR A 427 3.70 -13.86 -4.36
C TYR A 427 4.77 -14.16 -5.41
N LEU A 428 4.98 -13.23 -6.35
CA LEU A 428 5.99 -13.34 -7.37
C LEU A 428 7.40 -13.23 -6.78
N SER A 429 7.61 -12.34 -5.81
CA SER A 429 8.88 -12.21 -5.08
C SER A 429 9.25 -13.52 -4.37
N ILE A 430 8.30 -14.18 -3.69
CA ILE A 430 8.50 -15.47 -3.04
C ILE A 430 8.82 -16.56 -4.08
N PHE A 431 8.06 -16.58 -5.19
CA PHE A 431 8.26 -17.59 -6.23
C PHE A 431 9.62 -17.44 -6.92
N ILE A 432 10.08 -16.21 -7.18
CA ILE A 432 11.40 -16.00 -7.76
C ILE A 432 12.51 -16.35 -6.76
N THR A 433 12.35 -15.97 -5.49
CA THR A 433 13.38 -16.14 -4.46
C THR A 433 13.52 -17.61 -4.05
N PHE A 434 12.41 -18.33 -3.85
CA PHE A 434 12.38 -19.66 -3.24
C PHE A 434 11.67 -20.73 -4.07
N GLY A 435 11.20 -20.39 -5.27
CA GLY A 435 10.51 -21.31 -6.18
C GLY A 435 9.19 -21.84 -5.63
N LEU A 436 8.75 -22.98 -6.19
CA LEU A 436 7.53 -23.66 -5.77
C LEU A 436 7.60 -24.10 -4.30
N VAL A 437 8.76 -24.56 -3.84
CA VAL A 437 8.96 -24.96 -2.43
C VAL A 437 8.68 -23.77 -1.52
N GLY A 438 9.18 -22.59 -1.85
CA GLY A 438 8.90 -21.36 -1.09
C GLY A 438 7.42 -21.00 -1.07
N CYS A 439 6.72 -21.12 -2.19
CA CYS A 439 5.28 -20.90 -2.24
C CYS A 439 4.50 -21.88 -1.35
N LEU A 440 4.87 -23.15 -1.35
CA LEU A 440 4.24 -24.16 -0.49
C LEU A 440 4.49 -23.89 1.00
N VAL A 441 5.72 -23.53 1.38
CA VAL A 441 6.06 -23.15 2.76
C VAL A 441 5.31 -21.89 3.16
N PHE A 442 5.19 -20.90 2.28
CA PHE A 442 4.43 -19.68 2.54
C PHE A 442 2.93 -19.97 2.73
N LEU A 443 2.33 -20.80 1.88
CA LEU A 443 0.94 -21.22 2.04
C LEU A 443 0.73 -22.00 3.35
N PHE A 444 1.66 -22.89 3.70
CA PHE A 444 1.64 -23.62 4.97
C PHE A 444 1.72 -22.65 6.15
N PHE A 445 2.63 -21.69 6.12
CA PHE A 445 2.79 -20.65 7.13
C PHE A 445 1.50 -19.83 7.35
N ILE A 446 0.76 -19.51 6.30
CA ILE A 446 -0.48 -18.73 6.38
C ILE A 446 -1.68 -19.60 6.80
N ILE A 447 -1.85 -20.75 6.15
CA ILE A 447 -3.10 -21.54 6.26
C ILE A 447 -3.09 -22.44 7.48
N TYR A 448 -1.99 -23.17 7.74
CA TYR A 448 -1.96 -24.17 8.80
C TYR A 448 -2.25 -23.61 10.20
N PRO A 449 -1.60 -22.50 10.66
CA PRO A 449 -1.91 -21.89 11.95
C PRO A 449 -3.37 -21.47 12.07
N ALA A 450 -3.91 -20.81 11.03
CA ALA A 450 -5.28 -20.33 11.00
C ALA A 450 -6.31 -21.49 11.07
N TYR A 451 -6.05 -22.57 10.34
CA TYR A 451 -6.89 -23.77 10.33
C TYR A 451 -6.81 -24.49 11.67
N ARG A 452 -5.61 -24.74 12.17
CA ARG A 452 -5.35 -25.53 13.38
C ARG A 452 -5.91 -24.88 14.65
N THR A 453 -5.92 -23.55 14.70
CA THR A 453 -6.52 -22.76 15.78
C THR A 453 -7.97 -22.35 15.52
N LYS A 454 -8.57 -22.75 14.41
CA LYS A 454 -9.94 -22.38 13.98
C LYS A 454 -10.18 -20.87 13.87
N LEU A 455 -9.10 -20.06 13.70
CA LEU A 455 -9.20 -18.61 13.55
C LEU A 455 -9.94 -18.18 12.28
N TYR A 456 -10.15 -19.06 11.31
CA TYR A 456 -11.03 -18.83 10.17
C TYR A 456 -12.51 -18.56 10.59
N LYS A 457 -12.88 -18.82 11.85
CA LYS A 457 -14.19 -18.46 12.43
C LYS A 457 -14.20 -17.08 13.09
N ASN A 458 -13.03 -16.46 13.30
CA ASN A 458 -12.89 -15.15 13.93
C ASN A 458 -12.93 -14.06 12.86
N ALA A 459 -13.98 -13.22 12.88
CA ALA A 459 -14.18 -12.17 11.87
C ALA A 459 -13.03 -11.16 11.80
N PHE A 460 -12.45 -10.78 12.96
CA PHE A 460 -11.31 -9.84 13.00
C PHE A 460 -10.08 -10.44 12.34
N TYR A 461 -9.79 -11.71 12.61
CA TYR A 461 -8.65 -12.40 12.02
C TYR A 461 -8.80 -12.59 10.51
N VAL A 462 -9.97 -13.03 10.07
CA VAL A 462 -10.27 -13.22 8.64
C VAL A 462 -10.15 -11.90 7.90
N TYR A 463 -10.68 -10.82 8.49
CA TYR A 463 -10.56 -9.49 7.91
C TYR A 463 -9.11 -9.03 7.79
N PHE A 464 -8.34 -9.13 8.88
CA PHE A 464 -6.92 -8.79 8.90
C PHE A 464 -6.14 -9.58 7.85
N LEU A 465 -6.32 -10.91 7.82
CA LEU A 465 -5.61 -11.78 6.90
C LEU A 465 -5.98 -11.48 5.44
N ALA A 466 -7.25 -11.25 5.15
CA ALA A 466 -7.70 -10.88 3.80
C ALA A 466 -7.10 -9.53 3.35
N LEU A 467 -7.05 -8.52 4.23
CA LEU A 467 -6.39 -7.24 3.92
C LEU A 467 -4.92 -7.43 3.54
N VAL A 468 -4.18 -8.20 4.33
CA VAL A 468 -2.76 -8.44 4.08
C VAL A 468 -2.57 -9.21 2.77
N LEU A 469 -3.31 -10.31 2.55
CA LEU A 469 -3.21 -11.12 1.34
C LEU A 469 -3.57 -10.32 0.07
N VAL A 470 -4.62 -9.48 0.11
CA VAL A 470 -4.97 -8.63 -1.04
C VAL A 470 -3.92 -7.55 -1.26
N SER A 471 -3.36 -6.95 -0.19
CA SER A 471 -2.28 -5.96 -0.34
C SER A 471 -1.02 -6.54 -1.00
N MET A 472 -0.73 -7.82 -0.79
CA MET A 472 0.40 -8.54 -1.37
C MET A 472 0.32 -8.72 -2.90
N LEU A 473 -0.84 -8.54 -3.50
CA LEU A 473 -1.00 -8.60 -4.97
C LEU A 473 -0.32 -7.43 -5.68
N SER A 474 -0.22 -6.29 -5.03
CA SER A 474 0.31 -5.06 -5.62
C SER A 474 1.49 -4.46 -4.87
N GLU A 475 1.91 -5.07 -3.76
CA GLU A 475 3.02 -4.60 -2.92
C GLU A 475 3.78 -5.78 -2.30
N ASP A 476 5.06 -5.58 -2.07
CA ASP A 476 5.89 -6.49 -1.27
C ASP A 476 5.66 -6.19 0.22
N THR A 477 4.46 -6.55 0.71
CA THR A 477 4.01 -6.21 2.08
C THR A 477 4.90 -6.82 3.14
N LEU A 478 5.41 -8.04 2.91
CA LEU A 478 6.32 -8.75 3.82
C LEU A 478 7.80 -8.64 3.39
N ASP A 479 8.15 -7.67 2.57
CA ASP A 479 9.55 -7.42 2.18
C ASP A 479 10.12 -6.14 2.82
N ASN A 480 9.40 -5.52 3.73
CA ASN A 480 9.93 -4.45 4.54
C ASN A 480 9.55 -4.59 6.01
N GLN A 481 10.37 -3.96 6.86
CA GLN A 481 10.29 -4.10 8.30
C GLN A 481 8.92 -3.71 8.88
N GLN A 482 8.27 -2.64 8.38
CA GLN A 482 6.94 -2.23 8.84
C GLN A 482 5.86 -3.28 8.57
N GLY A 483 5.81 -3.78 7.33
CA GLY A 483 4.82 -4.79 6.94
C GLY A 483 5.03 -6.13 7.67
N ILE A 484 6.30 -6.56 7.78
CA ILE A 484 6.67 -7.78 8.53
C ILE A 484 6.26 -7.65 9.99
N MET A 485 6.65 -6.55 10.65
CA MET A 485 6.34 -6.32 12.07
C MET A 485 4.82 -6.28 12.31
N PHE A 486 4.10 -5.54 11.46
CA PHE A 486 2.64 -5.46 11.54
C PHE A 486 1.99 -6.84 11.42
N PHE A 487 2.38 -7.61 10.40
CA PHE A 487 1.85 -8.95 10.19
C PHE A 487 2.19 -9.87 11.36
N CYS A 488 3.45 -9.91 11.80
CA CYS A 488 3.90 -10.78 12.88
C CYS A 488 3.19 -10.48 14.20
N ILE A 489 3.06 -9.19 14.58
CA ILE A 489 2.36 -8.79 15.81
C ILE A 489 0.90 -9.23 15.76
N MET A 490 0.18 -8.85 14.70
CA MET A 490 -1.25 -9.16 14.60
C MET A 490 -1.51 -10.67 14.54
N ASN A 491 -0.77 -11.39 13.69
CA ASN A 491 -0.93 -12.82 13.52
C ASN A 491 -0.60 -13.59 14.81
N SER A 492 0.55 -13.29 15.44
CA SER A 492 0.96 -13.94 16.68
C SER A 492 0.02 -13.64 17.85
N PHE A 493 -0.48 -12.42 17.94
CA PHE A 493 -1.47 -12.03 18.95
C PHE A 493 -2.77 -12.85 18.83
N PHE A 494 -3.33 -12.95 17.63
CA PHE A 494 -4.55 -13.72 17.43
C PHE A 494 -4.35 -15.22 17.69
N LEU A 495 -3.23 -15.79 17.25
CA LEU A 495 -2.91 -17.19 17.43
C LEU A 495 -2.72 -17.53 18.91
N SER A 496 -1.94 -16.74 19.65
CA SER A 496 -1.69 -16.97 21.08
C SER A 496 -2.96 -16.83 21.91
N ARG A 497 -3.81 -15.84 21.61
CA ARG A 497 -5.09 -15.62 22.29
C ARG A 497 -6.06 -16.79 22.13
N ASN A 498 -6.18 -17.33 20.93
CA ASN A 498 -7.12 -18.42 20.68
C ASN A 498 -6.70 -19.72 21.39
N ILE A 499 -5.40 -19.99 21.42
CA ILE A 499 -4.84 -21.15 22.13
C ILE A 499 -5.12 -21.05 23.65
N GLU A 500 -5.01 -19.87 24.24
CA GLU A 500 -5.28 -19.67 25.68
C GLU A 500 -6.77 -19.84 26.01
N THR A 501 -7.66 -19.42 25.11
CA THR A 501 -9.11 -19.56 25.28
C THR A 501 -9.52 -21.05 25.21
N ASP A 502 -8.98 -21.80 24.24
CA ASP A 502 -9.23 -23.24 24.12
C ASP A 502 -8.82 -24.01 25.39
N LYS A 503 -7.67 -23.66 26.01
CA LYS A 503 -7.21 -24.29 27.26
C LYS A 503 -8.15 -24.04 28.42
N LYS A 504 -8.64 -22.82 28.60
CA LYS A 504 -9.60 -22.50 29.68
C LYS A 504 -10.89 -23.29 29.52
N THR A 505 -11.36 -23.48 28.30
CA THR A 505 -12.56 -24.27 28.01
C THR A 505 -12.35 -25.75 28.33
N TYR A 506 -11.16 -26.32 28.00
CA TYR A 506 -10.82 -27.73 28.31
C TYR A 506 -10.66 -27.98 29.82
N LEU A 507 -10.08 -27.04 30.57
CA LEU A 507 -9.94 -27.15 32.03
C LEU A 507 -11.30 -27.09 32.73
N CYS A 508 -12.19 -26.18 32.34
CA CYS A 508 -13.55 -26.11 32.88
C CYS A 508 -14.45 -27.30 32.50
N SER A 509 -14.16 -28.01 31.40
CA SER A 509 -14.95 -29.20 31.01
C SER A 509 -14.46 -30.49 31.69
N ASN A 510 -13.25 -30.51 32.27
CA ASN A 510 -12.71 -31.66 32.99
C ASN A 510 -12.86 -31.52 34.54
N GLU A 511 -13.43 -30.40 35.03
CA GLU A 511 -13.77 -30.19 36.43
C GLU A 511 -15.27 -30.37 36.71
N LEU A 512 -16.07 -30.77 35.70
CA LEU A 512 -17.48 -31.19 35.79
C LEU A 512 -17.58 -32.71 35.54
#